data_728f07968c3781920c8969efd512e167
#
_entry.id   728f07968c3781920c8969efd512e167
#
_cell.length_a   1.000
_cell.length_b   1.000
_cell.length_c   1.000
_cell.angle_alpha   90.00
_cell.angle_beta   90.00
_cell.angle_gamma   90.00
#
_symmetry.space_group_name_H-M   'P 1'
#
loop_
_entity.id
_entity.type
_entity.pdbx_description
1 polymer ?
#
loop_
_entity_poly.entity_id
_entity_poly.type
_entity_poly.pdbx_seq_one_letter_code
_entity_poly.pdbx_strand_id
1 'polypeptide(L)'
;MHLITPNAQTQCAQPGRRGITLPEMMVVLVLLGLVVGGLMTVLVRQQRFYTGTSEIIQTKGSARQAIDILSSELRGISTGTRNGAPNNVDIYAMSDSSLTFRSQFGGSVVCAIDPSRTVITLPPRLMAAQNGLTSFLSDARTGDSVFVFDQGAQPGTNDDRWQRVALARDPGVGVCPVAPVGFTSTAVEEAASIQIVLTDPLAGSVMLGAPIRFFRPASYSLYQGAGGDWWLGYFSCPGNACTPREAVSGPYQPYAGAGGPSGLAFAYFDSTGAVTADPRLVARIDVVARSQSQFDLDVANVRSRKYQDSLGVSIAVRNRI
;
A
#
# COMPACT_ATOMS: atom_id res chain seq x y z
N MET A 1 -80.78 -50.91 -27.47
CA MET A 1 -81.11 -49.92 -28.50
C MET A 1 -80.65 -48.56 -28.00
N HIS A 2 -79.36 -48.19 -28.30
CA HIS A 2 -78.80 -46.92 -27.91
C HIS A 2 -78.33 -46.24 -29.19
N LEU A 3 -78.95 -45.11 -29.47
CA LEU A 3 -78.61 -44.22 -30.57
C LEU A 3 -77.40 -43.39 -30.23
N ILE A 4 -76.39 -43.51 -31.08
CA ILE A 4 -75.16 -42.68 -31.02
C ILE A 4 -75.42 -41.42 -31.86
N THR A 5 -75.41 -40.25 -31.25
CA THR A 5 -75.47 -38.96 -31.93
C THR A 5 -74.03 -38.53 -32.39
N PRO A 6 -73.88 -38.07 -33.62
CA PRO A 6 -72.57 -37.63 -34.12
C PRO A 6 -72.23 -36.26 -33.58
N ASN A 7 -71.00 -36.18 -33.06
CA ASN A 7 -70.40 -35.00 -32.51
C ASN A 7 -70.01 -34.02 -33.65
N ALA A 8 -70.60 -32.84 -33.65
CA ALA A 8 -70.27 -31.78 -34.61
C ALA A 8 -68.89 -31.16 -34.24
N GLN A 9 -67.86 -31.45 -35.00
CA GLN A 9 -66.56 -30.78 -34.93
C GLN A 9 -66.70 -29.34 -35.44
N THR A 10 -66.63 -28.40 -34.51
CA THR A 10 -66.46 -26.95 -34.78
C THR A 10 -65.07 -26.73 -35.38
N GLN A 11 -64.95 -26.60 -36.68
CA GLN A 11 -63.72 -26.14 -37.33
C GLN A 11 -63.48 -24.68 -36.96
N CYS A 12 -62.54 -24.43 -36.12
CA CYS A 12 -61.96 -23.09 -35.91
C CYS A 12 -61.35 -22.62 -37.24
N ALA A 13 -61.98 -21.66 -37.89
CA ALA A 13 -61.42 -20.97 -39.05
C ALA A 13 -60.07 -20.31 -38.66
N GLN A 14 -58.99 -20.84 -39.20
CA GLN A 14 -57.69 -20.20 -39.10
C GLN A 14 -57.74 -18.84 -39.82
N PRO A 15 -57.38 -17.72 -39.11
CA PRO A 15 -57.36 -16.43 -39.78
C PRO A 15 -56.29 -16.51 -40.89
N GLY A 16 -56.70 -16.23 -42.11
CA GLY A 16 -55.81 -16.23 -43.27
C GLY A 16 -54.60 -15.37 -43.05
N ARG A 17 -53.39 -15.94 -43.15
CA ARG A 17 -52.14 -15.22 -43.15
C ARG A 17 -52.11 -14.19 -44.25
N ARG A 18 -52.36 -12.94 -43.96
CA ARG A 18 -52.15 -11.83 -44.88
C ARG A 18 -50.66 -11.70 -45.19
N GLY A 19 -50.28 -11.85 -46.44
CA GLY A 19 -48.94 -11.64 -46.95
C GLY A 19 -48.57 -10.17 -46.79
N ILE A 20 -47.31 -9.91 -46.33
CA ILE A 20 -46.74 -8.56 -46.19
C ILE A 20 -46.46 -8.04 -47.61
N THR A 21 -46.88 -6.81 -47.90
CA THR A 21 -46.62 -6.17 -49.21
C THR A 21 -45.19 -5.58 -49.25
N LEU A 22 -44.59 -5.53 -50.43
CA LEU A 22 -43.24 -5.00 -50.63
C LEU A 22 -43.09 -3.53 -50.11
N PRO A 23 -44.04 -2.60 -50.35
CA PRO A 23 -43.98 -1.24 -49.81
C PRO A 23 -44.06 -1.21 -48.26
N GLU A 24 -44.80 -2.12 -47.63
CA GLU A 24 -44.91 -2.22 -46.18
C GLU A 24 -43.55 -2.61 -45.55
N MET A 25 -42.84 -3.57 -46.19
CA MET A 25 -41.48 -3.92 -45.77
C MET A 25 -40.49 -2.76 -45.91
N MET A 26 -40.59 -1.97 -47.00
CA MET A 26 -39.72 -0.81 -47.19
C MET A 26 -39.93 0.25 -46.11
N VAL A 27 -41.19 0.55 -45.73
CA VAL A 27 -41.51 1.49 -44.65
C VAL A 27 -40.98 0.99 -43.30
N VAL A 28 -41.17 -0.30 -43.00
CA VAL A 28 -40.67 -0.91 -41.75
C VAL A 28 -39.15 -0.82 -41.67
N LEU A 29 -38.42 -1.10 -42.74
CA LEU A 29 -36.96 -1.02 -42.78
C LEU A 29 -36.44 0.43 -42.56
N VAL A 30 -37.12 1.41 -43.15
CA VAL A 30 -36.76 2.83 -42.92
C VAL A 30 -37.00 3.23 -41.47
N LEU A 31 -38.15 2.89 -40.91
CA LEU A 31 -38.46 3.19 -39.50
C LEU A 31 -37.51 2.46 -38.55
N LEU A 32 -37.21 1.17 -38.82
CA LEU A 32 -36.25 0.41 -38.05
C LEU A 32 -34.85 1.05 -38.09
N GLY A 33 -34.41 1.48 -39.26
CA GLY A 33 -33.12 2.19 -39.43
C GLY A 33 -33.03 3.48 -38.62
N LEU A 34 -34.09 4.28 -38.58
CA LEU A 34 -34.17 5.50 -37.76
C LEU A 34 -34.10 5.19 -36.25
N VAL A 35 -34.85 4.17 -35.79
CA VAL A 35 -34.85 3.76 -34.38
C VAL A 35 -33.51 3.20 -33.98
N VAL A 36 -32.92 2.30 -34.78
CA VAL A 36 -31.57 1.74 -34.50
C VAL A 36 -30.50 2.83 -34.50
N GLY A 37 -30.52 3.75 -35.46
CA GLY A 37 -29.61 4.90 -35.50
C GLY A 37 -29.72 5.78 -34.26
N GLY A 38 -30.91 6.06 -33.79
CA GLY A 38 -31.17 6.79 -32.55
C GLY A 38 -30.63 6.04 -31.32
N LEU A 39 -30.92 4.77 -31.19
CA LEU A 39 -30.42 3.91 -30.10
C LEU A 39 -28.88 3.84 -30.07
N MET A 40 -28.26 3.66 -31.24
CA MET A 40 -26.78 3.64 -31.32
C MET A 40 -26.17 4.95 -30.84
N THR A 41 -26.76 6.09 -31.19
CA THR A 41 -26.27 7.39 -30.71
C THR A 41 -26.36 7.50 -29.21
N VAL A 42 -27.41 7.05 -28.56
CA VAL A 42 -27.57 7.04 -27.11
C VAL A 42 -26.58 6.10 -26.47
N LEU A 43 -26.39 4.89 -26.99
CA LEU A 43 -25.43 3.90 -26.46
C LEU A 43 -24.00 4.44 -26.50
N VAL A 44 -23.58 5.04 -27.62
CA VAL A 44 -22.23 5.62 -27.72
C VAL A 44 -22.03 6.76 -26.70
N ARG A 45 -23.04 7.61 -26.50
CA ARG A 45 -22.98 8.67 -25.48
C ARG A 45 -22.90 8.11 -24.06
N GLN A 46 -23.67 7.06 -23.76
CA GLN A 46 -23.62 6.38 -22.46
C GLN A 46 -22.26 5.75 -22.21
N GLN A 47 -21.68 5.04 -23.19
CA GLN A 47 -20.35 4.45 -23.07
C GLN A 47 -19.28 5.50 -22.78
N ARG A 48 -19.28 6.62 -23.51
CA ARG A 48 -18.34 7.73 -23.25
C ARG A 48 -18.52 8.32 -21.85
N PHE A 49 -19.75 8.48 -21.40
CA PHE A 49 -20.03 8.96 -20.03
C PHE A 49 -19.51 8.00 -18.97
N TYR A 50 -19.75 6.69 -19.10
CA TYR A 50 -19.25 5.69 -18.17
C TYR A 50 -17.72 5.64 -18.14
N THR A 51 -17.07 5.64 -19.30
CA THR A 51 -15.60 5.67 -19.38
C THR A 51 -15.04 6.93 -18.72
N GLY A 52 -15.60 8.10 -19.03
CA GLY A 52 -15.15 9.35 -18.42
C GLY A 52 -15.33 9.39 -16.91
N THR A 53 -16.48 8.91 -16.40
CA THR A 53 -16.72 8.86 -14.96
C THR A 53 -15.77 7.88 -14.26
N SER A 54 -15.52 6.71 -14.86
CA SER A 54 -14.56 5.73 -14.32
C SER A 54 -13.16 6.30 -14.23
N GLU A 55 -12.68 6.98 -15.26
CA GLU A 55 -11.37 7.66 -15.27
C GLU A 55 -11.27 8.72 -14.17
N ILE A 56 -12.30 9.53 -13.96
CA ILE A 56 -12.33 10.54 -12.89
C ILE A 56 -12.25 9.87 -11.51
N ILE A 57 -13.02 8.81 -11.28
CA ILE A 57 -13.01 8.09 -10.01
C ILE A 57 -11.64 7.47 -9.76
N GLN A 58 -11.04 6.83 -10.77
CA GLN A 58 -9.73 6.22 -10.69
C GLN A 58 -8.65 7.27 -10.40
N THR A 59 -8.67 8.40 -11.11
CA THR A 59 -7.72 9.50 -10.90
C THR A 59 -7.77 10.03 -9.47
N LYS A 60 -8.97 10.28 -8.93
CA LYS A 60 -9.15 10.67 -7.53
C LYS A 60 -8.71 9.59 -6.55
N GLY A 61 -8.99 8.33 -6.87
CA GLY A 61 -8.57 7.16 -6.08
C GLY A 61 -7.05 7.08 -5.98
N SER A 62 -6.33 7.28 -7.09
CA SER A 62 -4.87 7.24 -7.13
C SER A 62 -4.22 8.30 -6.24
N ALA A 63 -4.72 9.55 -6.27
CA ALA A 63 -4.21 10.61 -5.39
C ALA A 63 -4.42 10.28 -3.91
N ARG A 64 -5.62 9.79 -3.54
CA ARG A 64 -5.91 9.38 -2.16
C ARG A 64 -5.03 8.22 -1.72
N GLN A 65 -4.89 7.19 -2.55
CA GLN A 65 -4.05 6.03 -2.26
C GLN A 65 -2.59 6.43 -1.98
N ALA A 66 -2.01 7.34 -2.78
CA ALA A 66 -0.67 7.85 -2.52
C ALA A 66 -0.57 8.52 -1.16
N ILE A 67 -1.51 9.42 -0.85
CA ILE A 67 -1.52 10.16 0.41
C ILE A 67 -1.72 9.21 1.61
N ASP A 68 -2.60 8.23 1.51
CA ASP A 68 -2.87 7.27 2.58
C ASP A 68 -1.63 6.40 2.86
N ILE A 69 -1.00 5.86 1.83
CA ILE A 69 0.22 5.06 1.96
C ILE A 69 1.35 5.91 2.56
N LEU A 70 1.65 7.06 1.95
CA LEU A 70 2.74 7.91 2.41
C LEU A 70 2.49 8.44 3.82
N SER A 71 1.26 8.81 4.17
CA SER A 71 0.97 9.29 5.52
C SER A 71 1.09 8.21 6.58
N SER A 72 0.75 6.96 6.27
CA SER A 72 0.90 5.83 7.20
C SER A 72 2.37 5.49 7.45
N GLU A 73 3.17 5.43 6.39
CA GLU A 73 4.60 5.13 6.46
C GLU A 73 5.40 6.25 7.14
N LEU A 74 5.16 7.49 6.75
CA LEU A 74 5.96 8.63 7.20
C LEU A 74 5.67 9.05 8.65
N ARG A 75 4.50 8.73 9.19
CA ARG A 75 4.21 8.97 10.62
C ARG A 75 5.10 8.16 11.57
N GLY A 76 5.63 7.03 11.11
CA GLY A 76 6.53 6.17 11.88
C GLY A 76 7.99 6.66 11.92
N ILE A 77 8.36 7.63 11.09
CA ILE A 77 9.73 8.13 10.96
C ILE A 77 10.16 8.91 12.22
N SER A 78 11.40 8.68 12.64
CA SER A 78 12.09 9.46 13.68
C SER A 78 13.24 10.25 13.07
N THR A 79 13.34 11.52 13.43
CA THR A 79 14.46 12.39 13.01
C THR A 79 15.28 12.91 14.20
N GLY A 80 14.87 12.58 15.42
CA GLY A 80 15.58 12.97 16.62
C GLY A 80 16.87 12.19 16.84
N THR A 81 17.92 12.88 17.28
CA THR A 81 19.15 12.27 17.78
C THR A 81 18.98 12.02 19.27
N ARG A 82 18.35 10.92 19.65
CA ARG A 82 18.32 10.54 21.06
C ARG A 82 19.73 10.08 21.46
N ASN A 83 20.28 10.67 22.50
CA ASN A 83 21.60 10.35 23.06
C ASN A 83 22.82 10.65 22.16
N GLY A 84 22.78 11.70 21.33
CA GLY A 84 23.98 12.18 20.64
C GLY A 84 24.56 11.26 19.55
N ALA A 85 23.86 10.18 19.19
CA ALA A 85 24.29 9.30 18.12
C ALA A 85 23.84 9.86 16.76
N PRO A 86 24.73 10.37 15.92
CA PRO A 86 24.38 11.00 14.64
C PRO A 86 23.79 10.05 13.61
N ASN A 87 23.79 8.75 13.87
CA ASN A 87 23.40 7.70 12.92
C ASN A 87 21.97 7.16 13.11
N ASN A 88 21.14 7.82 13.91
CA ASN A 88 19.79 7.33 14.23
C ASN A 88 18.68 8.04 13.44
N VAL A 89 19.02 8.66 12.32
CA VAL A 89 18.06 9.32 11.45
C VAL A 89 17.37 8.28 10.56
N ASP A 90 16.05 8.33 10.49
CA ASP A 90 15.28 7.41 9.68
C ASP A 90 15.21 7.81 8.20
N ILE A 91 15.55 9.04 7.87
CA ILE A 91 15.60 9.54 6.49
C ILE A 91 17.02 9.38 5.96
N TYR A 92 17.17 8.57 4.91
CA TYR A 92 18.48 8.31 4.27
C TYR A 92 18.75 9.25 3.10
N ALA A 93 17.74 9.55 2.31
CA ALA A 93 17.82 10.48 1.19
C ALA A 93 16.46 11.15 0.97
N MET A 94 16.51 12.43 0.61
CA MET A 94 15.30 13.20 0.33
C MET A 94 15.52 14.10 -0.88
N SER A 95 14.48 14.21 -1.70
CA SER A 95 14.40 15.15 -2.81
C SER A 95 12.96 15.68 -2.94
N ASP A 96 12.72 16.53 -3.90
CA ASP A 96 11.40 17.06 -4.19
C ASP A 96 10.41 16.04 -4.78
N SER A 97 10.92 14.90 -5.28
CA SER A 97 10.10 13.86 -5.94
C SER A 97 10.40 12.45 -5.45
N SER A 98 11.29 12.30 -4.47
CA SER A 98 11.63 11.01 -3.87
C SER A 98 12.01 11.13 -2.40
N LEU A 99 11.73 10.07 -1.65
CA LEU A 99 12.10 9.95 -0.24
C LEU A 99 12.53 8.52 0.05
N THR A 100 13.75 8.35 0.57
CA THR A 100 14.27 7.06 1.05
C THR A 100 14.40 7.11 2.56
N PHE A 101 13.78 6.16 3.23
CA PHE A 101 13.70 6.15 4.69
C PHE A 101 13.72 4.73 5.24
N ARG A 102 13.80 4.61 6.55
CA ARG A 102 13.71 3.36 7.28
C ARG A 102 12.24 3.01 7.52
N SER A 103 11.74 1.99 6.81
CA SER A 103 10.37 1.48 6.96
C SER A 103 10.34 0.30 7.92
N GLN A 104 9.36 0.29 8.83
CA GLN A 104 9.11 -0.83 9.72
C GLN A 104 8.28 -1.88 8.97
N PHE A 105 8.80 -3.10 8.89
CA PHE A 105 8.09 -4.21 8.21
C PHE A 105 7.72 -5.35 9.16
N GLY A 106 8.12 -5.29 10.43
CA GLY A 106 7.77 -6.32 11.38
C GLY A 106 7.92 -5.89 12.83
N GLY A 107 7.32 -6.66 13.69
CA GLY A 107 7.42 -6.52 15.14
C GLY A 107 7.14 -7.83 15.86
N SER A 108 7.70 -7.97 17.05
CA SER A 108 7.54 -9.13 17.91
C SER A 108 7.94 -8.80 19.35
N VAL A 109 8.05 -9.82 20.17
CA VAL A 109 8.67 -9.79 21.51
C VAL A 109 9.75 -10.87 21.59
N VAL A 110 10.73 -10.65 22.45
CA VAL A 110 11.80 -11.63 22.70
C VAL A 110 11.31 -12.68 23.69
N CYS A 111 11.26 -13.95 23.32
CA CYS A 111 10.83 -15.04 24.20
C CYS A 111 11.98 -15.88 24.75
N ALA A 112 13.13 -15.91 24.08
CA ALA A 112 14.33 -16.54 24.57
C ALA A 112 15.58 -15.77 24.10
N ILE A 113 16.62 -15.78 24.93
CA ILE A 113 17.91 -15.15 24.66
C ILE A 113 18.98 -16.20 25.03
N ASP A 114 19.91 -16.46 24.12
CA ASP A 114 21.01 -17.37 24.38
C ASP A 114 22.08 -16.72 25.32
N PRO A 115 22.97 -17.49 25.92
CA PRO A 115 24.00 -16.94 26.81
C PRO A 115 24.95 -15.93 26.13
N SER A 116 25.18 -16.08 24.81
CA SER A 116 26.02 -15.14 24.04
C SER A 116 25.30 -13.83 23.73
N ARG A 117 23.97 -13.83 23.90
CA ARG A 117 23.07 -12.70 23.61
C ARG A 117 23.07 -12.27 22.13
N THR A 118 23.59 -13.12 21.25
CA THR A 118 23.57 -12.91 19.80
C THR A 118 22.48 -13.72 19.11
N VAL A 119 21.90 -14.71 19.79
CA VAL A 119 20.78 -15.50 19.29
C VAL A 119 19.56 -15.24 20.16
N ILE A 120 18.47 -14.80 19.55
CA ILE A 120 17.18 -14.62 20.23
C ILE A 120 16.10 -15.39 19.50
N THR A 121 15.08 -15.76 20.25
CA THR A 121 13.90 -16.43 19.70
C THR A 121 12.66 -15.56 19.89
N LEU A 122 11.78 -15.62 18.93
CA LEU A 122 10.52 -14.90 18.88
C LEU A 122 9.37 -15.91 18.83
N PRO A 123 8.20 -15.58 19.39
CA PRO A 123 7.00 -16.39 19.22
C PRO A 123 6.66 -16.62 17.75
N PRO A 124 5.94 -17.68 17.41
CA PRO A 124 5.52 -17.95 16.05
C PRO A 124 4.57 -16.88 15.51
N ARG A 125 4.47 -16.76 14.18
CA ARG A 125 3.52 -15.83 13.51
C ARG A 125 2.06 -16.21 13.75
N LEU A 126 1.79 -17.52 13.82
CA LEU A 126 0.44 -18.07 14.04
C LEU A 126 0.39 -18.75 15.39
N MET A 127 -0.55 -18.35 16.22
CA MET A 127 -0.82 -18.93 17.51
C MET A 127 -2.28 -19.39 17.59
N ALA A 128 -2.54 -20.48 18.31
CA ALA A 128 -3.88 -21.07 18.45
C ALA A 128 -4.89 -20.10 19.05
N ALA A 129 -4.43 -19.22 19.95
CA ALA A 129 -5.27 -18.17 20.57
C ALA A 129 -5.53 -16.95 19.66
N GLN A 130 -5.12 -16.99 18.40
CA GLN A 130 -5.22 -15.89 17.41
C GLN A 130 -4.57 -14.56 17.83
N ASN A 131 -3.88 -14.51 18.94
CA ASN A 131 -3.18 -13.33 19.43
C ASN A 131 -1.71 -13.42 19.01
N GLY A 132 -1.43 -13.16 17.72
CA GLY A 132 -0.08 -13.18 17.20
C GLY A 132 0.77 -12.06 17.82
N LEU A 133 1.80 -12.44 18.58
CA LEU A 133 2.81 -11.51 19.09
C LEU A 133 3.84 -11.13 18.00
N THR A 134 3.94 -11.94 16.96
CA THR A 134 4.88 -11.76 15.84
C THR A 134 4.12 -11.43 14.57
N SER A 135 4.44 -10.29 13.98
CA SER A 135 3.85 -9.83 12.72
C SER A 135 4.96 -9.38 11.76
N PHE A 136 4.91 -9.89 10.53
CA PHE A 136 5.80 -9.47 9.45
C PHE A 136 4.99 -9.20 8.19
N LEU A 137 5.18 -8.05 7.58
CA LEU A 137 4.61 -7.70 6.27
C LEU A 137 5.39 -8.37 5.13
N SER A 138 6.68 -8.66 5.35
CA SER A 138 7.55 -9.36 4.43
C SER A 138 8.61 -10.13 5.22
N ASP A 139 9.25 -11.14 4.60
CA ASP A 139 10.26 -11.93 5.29
C ASP A 139 11.50 -11.11 5.64
N ALA A 140 11.98 -11.30 6.87
CA ALA A 140 13.23 -10.71 7.31
C ALA A 140 14.42 -11.40 6.63
N ARG A 141 15.46 -10.63 6.30
CA ARG A 141 16.65 -11.08 5.58
C ARG A 141 17.92 -10.63 6.29
N THR A 142 18.99 -11.34 6.02
CA THR A 142 20.34 -10.96 6.45
C THR A 142 20.63 -9.51 6.16
N GLY A 143 21.09 -8.74 7.14
CA GLY A 143 21.40 -7.32 7.01
C GLY A 143 20.24 -6.36 7.33
N ASP A 144 19.00 -6.85 7.47
CA ASP A 144 17.89 -6.01 7.96
C ASP A 144 18.20 -5.51 9.37
N SER A 145 17.79 -4.27 9.65
CA SER A 145 17.98 -3.67 10.97
C SER A 145 16.95 -4.16 11.97
N VAL A 146 17.42 -4.46 13.17
CA VAL A 146 16.59 -4.90 14.28
C VAL A 146 16.79 -3.93 15.45
N PHE A 147 15.67 -3.48 16.00
CA PHE A 147 15.65 -2.64 17.19
C PHE A 147 15.05 -3.43 18.33
N VAL A 148 15.82 -3.65 19.37
CA VAL A 148 15.40 -4.36 20.59
C VAL A 148 15.31 -3.34 21.71
N PHE A 149 14.19 -3.35 22.43
CA PHE A 149 14.00 -2.46 23.56
C PHE A 149 14.87 -2.92 24.73
N ASP A 150 15.65 -1.99 25.25
CA ASP A 150 16.50 -2.16 26.41
C ASP A 150 16.00 -1.20 27.50
N GLN A 151 15.49 -1.75 28.59
CA GLN A 151 14.97 -0.99 29.72
C GLN A 151 16.05 -0.42 30.65
N GLY A 152 17.34 -0.56 30.25
CA GLY A 152 18.45 -0.05 31.06
C GLY A 152 18.77 -0.90 32.29
N ALA A 153 19.67 -0.38 33.12
CA ALA A 153 20.15 -1.07 34.30
C ALA A 153 19.18 -1.00 35.49
N GLN A 154 18.33 0.04 35.54
CA GLN A 154 17.40 0.28 36.63
C GLN A 154 15.99 0.58 36.11
N PRO A 155 14.98 -0.23 36.47
CA PRO A 155 13.61 0.03 36.08
C PRO A 155 13.11 1.40 36.55
N GLY A 156 12.43 2.14 35.67
CA GLY A 156 11.85 3.45 35.98
C GLY A 156 12.81 4.63 35.91
N THR A 157 14.04 4.44 35.42
CA THR A 157 14.97 5.52 35.10
C THR A 157 14.86 5.90 33.60
N ASN A 158 15.41 7.10 33.24
CA ASN A 158 15.38 7.57 31.84
C ASN A 158 16.50 6.93 30.98
N ASP A 159 16.94 5.71 31.31
CA ASP A 159 17.98 4.98 30.59
C ASP A 159 17.41 3.97 29.57
N ASP A 160 16.10 3.94 29.40
CA ASP A 160 15.43 3.17 28.37
C ASP A 160 15.91 3.57 26.97
N ARG A 161 16.27 2.57 26.16
CA ARG A 161 16.76 2.81 24.81
C ARG A 161 16.39 1.68 23.86
N TRP A 162 16.42 1.98 22.57
CA TRP A 162 16.36 0.97 21.53
C TRP A 162 17.77 0.63 21.08
N GLN A 163 18.20 -0.59 21.36
CA GLN A 163 19.46 -1.09 20.84
C GLN A 163 19.27 -1.48 19.38
N ARG A 164 20.07 -0.89 18.47
CA ARG A 164 20.07 -1.22 17.05
C ARG A 164 21.15 -2.26 16.77
N VAL A 165 20.76 -3.35 16.12
CA VAL A 165 21.64 -4.42 15.62
C VAL A 165 21.17 -4.81 14.21
N ALA A 166 21.93 -5.64 13.51
CA ALA A 166 21.49 -6.18 12.21
C ALA A 166 21.30 -7.71 12.30
N LEU A 167 20.55 -8.27 11.38
CA LEU A 167 20.47 -9.74 11.21
C LEU A 167 21.76 -10.26 10.58
N ALA A 168 22.42 -11.18 11.24
CA ALA A 168 23.64 -11.82 10.75
C ALA A 168 23.32 -12.91 9.69
N ARG A 169 22.12 -13.49 9.75
CA ARG A 169 21.60 -14.47 8.77
C ARG A 169 20.07 -14.40 8.70
N ASP A 170 19.51 -15.03 7.67
CA ASP A 170 18.06 -15.17 7.54
C ASP A 170 17.49 -15.93 8.75
N PRO A 171 16.27 -15.58 9.20
CA PRO A 171 15.62 -16.24 10.32
C PRO A 171 15.48 -17.75 10.10
N GLY A 172 15.68 -18.49 11.17
CA GLY A 172 15.52 -19.95 11.21
C GLY A 172 14.44 -20.39 12.18
N VAL A 173 14.34 -21.69 12.40
CA VAL A 173 13.45 -22.27 13.41
C VAL A 173 14.13 -22.20 14.76
N GLY A 174 13.38 -21.78 15.79
CA GLY A 174 13.82 -21.69 17.17
C GLY A 174 12.84 -22.36 18.12
N VAL A 175 13.15 -22.26 19.40
CA VAL A 175 12.29 -22.77 20.47
C VAL A 175 11.99 -21.66 21.45
N CYS A 176 10.71 -21.37 21.64
CA CYS A 176 10.21 -20.39 22.59
C CYS A 176 9.53 -21.11 23.73
N PRO A 177 10.14 -21.21 24.92
CA PRO A 177 9.66 -22.06 25.99
C PRO A 177 8.20 -21.73 26.40
N VAL A 178 7.39 -22.77 26.61
CA VAL A 178 6.02 -22.64 27.12
C VAL A 178 6.03 -22.09 28.55
N ALA A 179 6.98 -22.54 29.37
CA ALA A 179 7.11 -22.13 30.78
C ALA A 179 8.57 -21.71 31.08
N PRO A 180 8.78 -20.79 32.02
CA PRO A 180 7.81 -20.06 32.84
C PRO A 180 7.21 -18.80 32.17
N VAL A 181 7.63 -18.42 30.97
CA VAL A 181 7.38 -17.08 30.38
C VAL A 181 6.03 -17.00 29.65
N GLY A 182 5.48 -18.13 29.16
CA GLY A 182 4.12 -18.20 28.62
C GLY A 182 3.89 -17.47 27.30
N PHE A 183 4.91 -17.30 26.45
CA PHE A 183 4.75 -16.68 25.12
C PHE A 183 4.20 -17.64 24.06
N THR A 184 4.22 -18.94 24.36
CA THR A 184 3.63 -20.02 23.56
C THR A 184 2.77 -20.87 24.49
N SER A 185 1.72 -21.51 23.97
CA SER A 185 0.77 -22.30 24.74
C SER A 185 0.83 -23.81 24.46
N THR A 186 1.46 -24.20 23.35
CA THR A 186 1.54 -25.58 22.89
C THR A 186 2.93 -25.94 22.40
N ALA A 187 3.27 -27.22 22.39
CA ALA A 187 4.53 -27.72 21.84
C ALA A 187 4.65 -27.43 20.32
N VAL A 188 3.52 -27.34 19.62
CA VAL A 188 3.51 -27.00 18.19
C VAL A 188 3.92 -25.54 17.98
N GLU A 189 3.41 -24.63 18.79
CA GLU A 189 3.79 -23.21 18.76
C GLU A 189 5.25 -23.02 19.16
N GLU A 190 5.69 -23.76 20.21
CA GLU A 190 7.09 -23.77 20.63
C GLU A 190 8.03 -24.14 19.49
N ALA A 191 7.73 -25.23 18.76
CA ALA A 191 8.51 -25.72 17.64
C ALA A 191 8.41 -24.85 16.37
N ALA A 192 7.37 -24.00 16.25
CA ALA A 192 7.17 -23.08 15.14
C ALA A 192 7.76 -21.69 15.41
N SER A 193 8.45 -21.50 16.53
CA SER A 193 9.06 -20.23 16.93
C SER A 193 10.21 -19.83 15.99
N ILE A 194 10.49 -18.54 15.93
CA ILE A 194 11.43 -17.97 14.95
C ILE A 194 12.75 -17.62 15.66
N GLN A 195 13.85 -18.23 15.23
CA GLN A 195 15.17 -17.89 15.69
C GLN A 195 15.78 -16.81 14.79
N ILE A 196 16.34 -15.77 15.39
CA ILE A 196 17.13 -14.75 14.70
C ILE A 196 18.53 -14.68 15.31
N VAL A 197 19.53 -14.47 14.44
CA VAL A 197 20.93 -14.30 14.83
C VAL A 197 21.33 -12.87 14.50
N LEU A 198 21.90 -12.21 15.49
CA LEU A 198 22.29 -10.81 15.46
C LEU A 198 23.78 -10.66 15.18
N THR A 199 24.17 -9.55 14.55
CA THR A 199 25.59 -9.23 14.30
C THR A 199 26.35 -8.93 15.58
N ASP A 200 25.67 -8.34 16.57
CA ASP A 200 26.26 -7.89 17.83
C ASP A 200 25.42 -8.40 19.01
N PRO A 201 26.04 -8.61 20.16
CA PRO A 201 25.34 -9.07 21.34
C PRO A 201 24.41 -7.97 21.90
N LEU A 202 23.26 -8.39 22.41
CA LEU A 202 22.35 -7.51 23.14
C LEU A 202 22.92 -7.14 24.49
N ALA A 203 22.60 -5.94 24.96
CA ALA A 203 22.92 -5.46 26.29
C ALA A 203 22.40 -6.43 27.37
N GLY A 204 23.12 -6.55 28.49
CA GLY A 204 22.71 -7.41 29.60
C GLY A 204 21.37 -7.07 30.20
N SER A 205 20.94 -5.81 30.07
CA SER A 205 19.66 -5.26 30.53
C SER A 205 18.45 -5.58 29.65
N VAL A 206 18.66 -6.12 28.45
CA VAL A 206 17.54 -6.61 27.61
C VAL A 206 16.95 -7.87 28.23
N MET A 207 15.65 -7.88 28.51
CA MET A 207 14.95 -8.95 29.20
C MET A 207 14.00 -9.71 28.26
N LEU A 208 13.54 -10.87 28.72
CA LEU A 208 12.44 -11.58 28.08
C LEU A 208 11.17 -10.73 28.07
N GLY A 209 10.42 -10.75 26.97
CA GLY A 209 9.28 -9.86 26.74
C GLY A 209 9.65 -8.52 26.11
N ALA A 210 10.95 -8.22 25.94
CA ALA A 210 11.37 -6.98 25.32
C ALA A 210 10.77 -6.83 23.90
N PRO A 211 10.10 -5.71 23.59
CA PRO A 211 9.61 -5.43 22.24
C PRO A 211 10.76 -5.39 21.24
N ILE A 212 10.51 -5.95 20.06
CA ILE A 212 11.45 -5.96 18.95
C ILE A 212 10.77 -5.44 17.69
N ARG A 213 11.48 -4.65 16.90
CA ARG A 213 11.01 -4.09 15.63
C ARG A 213 12.02 -4.33 14.53
N PHE A 214 11.51 -4.62 13.34
CA PHE A 214 12.30 -4.91 12.15
C PHE A 214 12.15 -3.80 11.14
N PHE A 215 13.27 -3.34 10.62
CA PHE A 215 13.33 -2.21 9.70
C PHE A 215 14.24 -2.51 8.52
N ARG A 216 13.91 -1.91 7.37
CA ARG A 216 14.76 -1.89 6.18
C ARG A 216 14.63 -0.57 5.44
N PRO A 217 15.61 -0.21 4.62
CA PRO A 217 15.47 0.93 3.73
C PRO A 217 14.34 0.71 2.74
N ALA A 218 13.48 1.72 2.57
CA ALA A 218 12.43 1.75 1.57
C ALA A 218 12.42 3.13 0.91
N SER A 219 11.97 3.19 -0.32
CA SER A 219 11.92 4.44 -1.09
C SER A 219 10.61 4.55 -1.85
N TYR A 220 10.05 5.74 -1.78
CA TYR A 220 8.96 6.19 -2.66
C TYR A 220 9.48 7.26 -3.60
N SER A 221 9.11 7.18 -4.87
CA SER A 221 9.55 8.15 -5.87
C SER A 221 8.57 8.26 -7.02
N LEU A 222 8.48 9.47 -7.59
CA LEU A 222 7.83 9.67 -8.87
C LEU A 222 8.75 9.13 -9.98
N TYR A 223 8.27 8.24 -10.84
CA TYR A 223 9.06 7.71 -11.94
C TYR A 223 8.21 7.50 -13.19
N GLN A 224 8.85 7.52 -14.34
CA GLN A 224 8.21 7.24 -15.63
C GLN A 224 8.31 5.74 -15.92
N GLY A 225 7.15 5.09 -16.12
CA GLY A 225 7.09 3.70 -16.56
C GLY A 225 7.40 3.51 -18.03
N ALA A 226 7.52 2.26 -18.48
CA ALA A 226 7.83 1.92 -19.88
C ALA A 226 6.79 2.44 -20.89
N GLY A 227 5.54 2.65 -20.47
CA GLY A 227 4.46 3.22 -21.30
C GLY A 227 4.47 4.75 -21.40
N GLY A 228 5.43 5.44 -20.76
CA GLY A 228 5.50 6.90 -20.74
C GLY A 228 4.67 7.58 -19.67
N ASP A 229 3.77 6.89 -19.00
CA ASP A 229 3.01 7.40 -17.86
C ASP A 229 3.85 7.45 -16.59
N TRP A 230 3.49 8.36 -15.69
CA TRP A 230 4.19 8.57 -14.43
C TRP A 230 3.46 7.92 -13.28
N TRP A 231 4.23 7.26 -12.40
CA TRP A 231 3.74 6.44 -11.30
C TRP A 231 4.41 6.80 -9.98
N LEU A 232 3.70 6.59 -8.89
CA LEU A 232 4.31 6.46 -7.58
C LEU A 232 4.97 5.07 -7.52
N GLY A 233 6.29 5.06 -7.49
CA GLY A 233 7.09 3.85 -7.39
C GLY A 233 7.55 3.58 -5.98
N TYR A 234 7.60 2.31 -5.63
CA TYR A 234 8.11 1.80 -4.36
C TYR A 234 9.21 0.77 -4.63
N PHE A 235 10.24 0.79 -3.83
CA PHE A 235 11.15 -0.33 -3.66
C PHE A 235 11.61 -0.42 -2.22
N SER A 236 12.01 -1.61 -1.79
CA SER A 236 12.64 -1.83 -0.48
C SER A 236 13.95 -2.58 -0.66
N CYS A 237 14.83 -2.44 0.32
CA CYS A 237 16.16 -3.05 0.26
C CYS A 237 16.30 -4.07 1.40
N PRO A 238 15.77 -5.29 1.25
CA PRO A 238 15.99 -6.37 2.19
C PRO A 238 17.48 -6.72 2.24
N GLY A 239 18.07 -6.66 3.43
CA GLY A 239 19.52 -6.81 3.58
C GLY A 239 20.26 -5.69 2.86
N ASN A 240 21.07 -6.07 1.87
CA ASN A 240 21.84 -5.14 1.04
C ASN A 240 21.41 -5.13 -0.43
N ALA A 241 20.33 -5.84 -0.77
CA ALA A 241 19.82 -5.94 -2.13
C ALA A 241 18.46 -5.26 -2.25
N CYS A 242 18.33 -4.25 -3.13
CA CYS A 242 17.06 -3.58 -3.34
C CYS A 242 16.20 -4.35 -4.36
N THR A 243 14.89 -4.41 -4.09
CA THR A 243 13.91 -4.95 -5.06
C THR A 243 13.81 -4.02 -6.28
N PRO A 244 13.36 -4.54 -7.43
CA PRO A 244 12.97 -3.68 -8.54
C PRO A 244 11.90 -2.67 -8.09
N ARG A 245 11.91 -1.49 -8.73
CA ARG A 245 10.87 -0.49 -8.46
C ARG A 245 9.53 -0.96 -9.02
N GLU A 246 8.52 -0.97 -8.18
CA GLU A 246 7.15 -1.37 -8.53
C GLU A 246 6.22 -0.16 -8.51
N ALA A 247 5.26 -0.11 -9.44
CA ALA A 247 4.21 0.90 -9.46
C ALA A 247 3.20 0.61 -8.34
N VAL A 248 3.00 1.58 -7.45
CA VAL A 248 2.04 1.48 -6.34
C VAL A 248 0.71 2.12 -6.68
N SER A 249 0.76 3.30 -7.29
CA SER A 249 -0.44 4.02 -7.73
C SER A 249 -0.12 4.99 -8.87
N GLY A 250 -1.14 5.48 -9.55
CA GLY A 250 -1.03 6.41 -10.67
C GLY A 250 -2.17 6.22 -11.68
N PRO A 251 -2.10 6.88 -12.82
CA PRO A 251 -1.01 7.75 -13.29
C PRO A 251 -1.02 9.15 -12.65
N TYR A 252 0.17 9.75 -12.63
CA TYR A 252 0.43 11.10 -12.10
C TYR A 252 0.89 12.05 -13.22
N GLN A 253 0.88 13.35 -12.90
CA GLN A 253 1.49 14.35 -13.78
C GLN A 253 3.00 14.09 -13.90
N PRO A 254 3.62 14.48 -15.01
CA PRO A 254 5.06 14.38 -15.20
C PRO A 254 5.86 15.13 -14.13
N TYR A 255 7.12 14.76 -13.97
CA TYR A 255 8.07 15.56 -13.22
C TYR A 255 8.32 16.89 -13.95
N ALA A 256 8.10 18.01 -13.28
CA ALA A 256 8.19 19.35 -13.85
C ALA A 256 9.45 20.12 -13.42
N GLY A 257 10.44 19.42 -12.83
CA GLY A 257 11.65 20.05 -12.27
C GLY A 257 11.45 20.52 -10.82
N ALA A 258 12.54 20.88 -10.17
CA ALA A 258 12.54 21.36 -8.79
C ALA A 258 11.66 22.59 -8.63
N GLY A 259 10.69 22.53 -7.71
CA GLY A 259 9.72 23.61 -7.47
C GLY A 259 8.57 23.69 -8.47
N GLY A 260 8.56 22.84 -9.52
CA GLY A 260 7.48 22.74 -10.48
C GLY A 260 6.30 21.92 -9.96
N PRO A 261 5.13 21.95 -10.65
CA PRO A 261 3.95 21.19 -10.26
C PRO A 261 4.05 19.71 -10.64
N SER A 262 5.08 19.03 -10.14
CA SER A 262 5.31 17.59 -10.36
C SER A 262 4.17 16.74 -9.81
N GLY A 263 3.94 15.57 -10.41
CA GLY A 263 2.89 14.63 -10.04
C GLY A 263 2.98 14.13 -8.60
N LEU A 264 4.19 14.03 -8.06
CA LEU A 264 4.46 13.84 -6.65
C LEU A 264 5.48 14.88 -6.23
N ALA A 265 5.20 15.59 -5.14
CA ALA A 265 6.11 16.58 -4.60
C ALA A 265 6.21 16.45 -3.10
N PHE A 266 7.45 16.46 -2.58
CA PHE A 266 7.78 16.51 -1.17
C PHE A 266 8.39 17.87 -0.83
N ALA A 267 7.99 18.43 0.30
CA ALA A 267 8.64 19.59 0.91
C ALA A 267 8.93 19.30 2.38
N TYR A 268 10.12 19.63 2.83
CA TYR A 268 10.62 19.29 4.15
C TYR A 268 10.83 20.54 4.99
N PHE A 269 10.33 20.54 6.21
CA PHE A 269 10.37 21.69 7.11
C PHE A 269 10.95 21.30 8.46
N ASP A 270 11.70 22.19 9.06
CA ASP A 270 12.19 22.05 10.41
C ASP A 270 11.13 22.42 11.47
N SER A 271 11.53 22.45 12.74
CA SER A 271 10.64 22.79 13.87
C SER A 271 10.21 24.26 13.89
N THR A 272 10.92 25.13 13.19
CA THR A 272 10.59 26.56 13.08
C THR A 272 9.64 26.81 11.91
N GLY A 273 9.43 25.81 11.05
CA GLY A 273 8.66 25.92 9.81
C GLY A 273 9.48 26.40 8.61
N ALA A 274 10.80 26.51 8.75
CA ALA A 274 11.68 26.81 7.63
C ALA A 274 11.96 25.56 6.79
N VAL A 275 12.15 25.74 5.48
CA VAL A 275 12.52 24.65 4.57
C VAL A 275 13.92 24.15 4.93
N THR A 276 14.06 22.81 5.02
CA THR A 276 15.34 22.19 5.35
C THR A 276 15.73 21.12 4.33
N ALA A 277 17.04 21.03 4.07
CA ALA A 277 17.67 19.94 3.33
C ALA A 277 18.42 18.95 4.25
N ASP A 278 18.44 19.19 5.56
CA ASP A 278 19.07 18.29 6.54
C ASP A 278 18.03 17.29 7.06
N PRO A 279 18.18 15.99 6.78
CA PRO A 279 17.28 14.95 7.27
C PRO A 279 17.08 14.93 8.79
N ARG A 280 18.08 15.39 9.55
CA ARG A 280 18.06 15.43 11.02
C ARG A 280 17.16 16.53 11.59
N LEU A 281 16.91 17.56 10.82
CA LEU A 281 16.11 18.71 11.23
C LEU A 281 14.63 18.59 10.80
N VAL A 282 14.29 17.61 9.96
CA VAL A 282 12.93 17.45 9.43
C VAL A 282 11.94 17.24 10.58
N ALA A 283 10.97 18.14 10.69
CA ALA A 283 9.87 18.10 11.66
C ALA A 283 8.52 17.87 10.99
N ARG A 284 8.39 18.30 9.74
CA ARG A 284 7.18 18.17 8.95
C ARG A 284 7.55 17.85 7.51
N ILE A 285 6.80 16.96 6.92
CA ILE A 285 6.88 16.60 5.50
C ILE A 285 5.53 16.93 4.87
N ASP A 286 5.53 17.86 3.93
CA ASP A 286 4.35 18.14 3.11
C ASP A 286 4.44 17.30 1.83
N VAL A 287 3.38 16.57 1.55
CA VAL A 287 3.28 15.70 0.37
C VAL A 287 2.13 16.18 -0.49
N VAL A 288 2.37 16.38 -1.78
CA VAL A 288 1.33 16.71 -2.75
C VAL A 288 1.34 15.67 -3.86
N ALA A 289 0.22 14.99 -4.06
CA ALA A 289 0.00 14.05 -5.14
C ALA A 289 -0.92 14.70 -6.19
N ARG A 290 -0.45 14.84 -7.44
CA ARG A 290 -1.20 15.37 -8.58
C ARG A 290 -1.41 14.25 -9.59
N SER A 291 -2.56 13.60 -9.51
CA SER A 291 -2.95 12.54 -10.43
C SER A 291 -3.53 13.10 -11.73
N GLN A 292 -3.48 12.30 -12.78
CA GLN A 292 -4.12 12.61 -14.07
C GLN A 292 -4.78 11.36 -14.65
N SER A 293 -5.81 11.54 -15.47
CA SER A 293 -6.43 10.44 -16.19
C SER A 293 -5.44 9.83 -17.20
N GLN A 294 -5.57 8.53 -17.46
CA GLN A 294 -4.77 7.86 -18.47
C GLN A 294 -5.11 8.34 -19.88
N PHE A 295 -6.40 8.54 -20.15
CA PHE A 295 -6.92 8.99 -21.43
C PHE A 295 -7.44 10.42 -21.37
N ASP A 296 -7.50 11.05 -22.52
CA ASP A 296 -8.14 12.34 -22.67
C ASP A 296 -9.67 12.17 -22.50
N LEU A 297 -10.27 13.01 -21.68
CA LEU A 297 -11.71 13.01 -21.45
C LEU A 297 -12.37 14.06 -22.32
N ASP A 298 -13.38 13.62 -23.08
CA ASP A 298 -14.26 14.50 -23.83
C ASP A 298 -15.52 14.77 -22.98
N VAL A 299 -15.41 15.75 -22.07
CA VAL A 299 -16.52 16.17 -21.21
C VAL A 299 -17.11 17.45 -21.76
N ALA A 300 -18.38 17.40 -22.09
CA ALA A 300 -19.27 18.44 -22.62
C ALA A 300 -18.61 19.83 -22.78
N ASN A 301 -18.23 20.19 -24.01
CA ASN A 301 -17.67 21.48 -24.42
C ASN A 301 -16.22 21.81 -23.99
N VAL A 302 -15.49 20.87 -23.40
CA VAL A 302 -14.05 21.00 -23.14
C VAL A 302 -13.31 20.14 -24.17
N ARG A 303 -12.41 20.77 -24.92
CA ARG A 303 -11.51 20.04 -25.84
C ARG A 303 -10.81 18.92 -25.08
N SER A 304 -10.72 17.75 -25.69
CA SER A 304 -10.01 16.56 -25.21
C SER A 304 -8.78 16.94 -24.37
N ARG A 305 -8.83 16.67 -23.05
CA ARG A 305 -7.75 16.94 -22.11
C ARG A 305 -7.76 15.90 -21.02
N LYS A 306 -6.58 15.59 -20.49
CA LYS A 306 -6.45 14.74 -19.30
C LYS A 306 -7.12 15.44 -18.11
N TYR A 307 -7.99 14.72 -17.41
CA TYR A 307 -8.52 15.15 -16.12
C TYR A 307 -7.39 15.13 -15.09
N GLN A 308 -7.32 16.14 -14.25
CA GLN A 308 -6.30 16.27 -13.23
C GLN A 308 -6.96 16.51 -11.87
N ASP A 309 -6.40 15.92 -10.83
CA ASP A 309 -6.79 16.13 -9.45
C ASP A 309 -5.54 16.25 -8.58
N SER A 310 -5.65 16.97 -7.47
CA SER A 310 -4.52 17.15 -6.55
C SER A 310 -4.98 17.01 -5.11
N LEU A 311 -4.20 16.29 -4.34
CA LEU A 311 -4.42 16.12 -2.91
C LEU A 311 -3.10 16.34 -2.18
N GLY A 312 -3.14 17.11 -1.09
CA GLY A 312 -1.97 17.37 -0.26
C GLY A 312 -2.21 17.01 1.20
N VAL A 313 -1.15 16.64 1.88
CA VAL A 313 -1.15 16.37 3.32
C VAL A 313 0.13 16.88 3.96
N SER A 314 0.00 17.42 5.16
CA SER A 314 1.14 17.77 6.03
C SER A 314 1.28 16.72 7.12
N ILE A 315 2.44 16.09 7.19
CA ILE A 315 2.76 14.98 8.11
C ILE A 315 3.79 15.47 9.12
N ALA A 316 3.39 15.56 10.37
CA ALA A 316 4.33 15.84 11.46
C ALA A 316 5.12 14.57 11.80
N VAL A 317 6.43 14.68 11.84
CA VAL A 317 7.33 13.62 12.30
C VAL A 317 7.30 13.60 13.83
N ARG A 318 6.69 12.54 14.40
CA ARG A 318 6.31 12.51 15.83
C ARG A 318 7.47 12.23 16.79
N ASN A 319 8.49 11.52 16.35
CA ASN A 319 9.54 11.02 17.24
C ASN A 319 10.76 11.94 17.28
N ARG A 320 10.53 13.24 17.47
CA ARG A 320 11.60 14.20 17.78
C ARG A 320 11.78 14.23 19.30
N ILE A 321 12.68 13.42 19.80
CA ILE A 321 13.10 13.44 21.22
C ILE A 321 14.61 13.64 21.29
#